data_0d750fb1aff5855072a833ef8cb800e7
#
_entry.id   0d750fb1aff5855072a833ef8cb800e7
#
_cell.length_a   1.000
_cell.length_b   1.000
_cell.length_c   1.000
_cell.angle_alpha   90.00
_cell.angle_beta   90.00
_cell.angle_gamma   90.00
#
_symmetry.space_group_name_H-M   'P 1'
#
loop_
_entity.id
_entity.type
_entity.pdbx_description
1 polymer ?
#
loop_
_entity_poly.entity_id
_entity_poly.type
_entity_poly.pdbx_seq_one_letter_code
_entity_poly.pdbx_strand_id
1 'polypeptide(L)'
;MIRLALIVLLFLHAPFSYSMDRVTGDTSATRSEVIAQNGMVATSQPLATQIGLDILKQGGNAIDAAIAANAALGLMEPTGNGIGGDLYAIVWHEKSQKLYGLNASGRSPKGLSLKVLKKEIKKLGREDIPPYGMLPISVPGTVDGWFELHNKFGKMPMSDILKPTVDYANKGFPVSELISYYWQRSVPRLSPQPGDFEKVFTINGKGPEKGQIFKNPALANTLATIGKDGRDAFYKGEIARKIDAFMKANGGYIRYRDLAEHSSTWVEPLSTNYRGYDVFELPPNGQGIAALQMLNILEQYDLKKMGFLSPETLHVMVEAKKLVFEDRAKYYADMDFYNAPLKGLLSKDYAKDRNKLITDKAARTIDAGNPALYQGDTIYLTTADKHGNMVSLIQSNYRGMGSGVTVPDLGFIFQDRGQLFSLDNDHANVYAPGKRPFHTIIPAFVMKDGKPWLSFGLMGGAMQPQGHVQIVTNLIDFGMNLQEAGDATRWQHFGSTEPTQSNQLTASHVGQLAIESDIPYQTIRSLMAKGHKVIFDRGGYGGYQAILKDPKTGVYYGASESRKDGQAAGY
;
A
#
# COMPACT_ATOMS: atom_id res chain seq x y z
N MET A 1 33.42 -2.33 67.12
CA MET A 1 33.78 -1.49 65.96
C MET A 1 33.31 -2.20 64.70
N ILE A 2 32.09 -1.86 64.25
CA ILE A 2 31.47 -2.46 63.05
C ILE A 2 31.70 -1.49 61.91
N ARG A 3 32.46 -1.92 60.90
CA ARG A 3 32.65 -1.13 59.65
C ARG A 3 31.47 -1.36 58.73
N LEU A 4 30.67 -0.31 58.53
CA LEU A 4 29.59 -0.25 57.55
C LEU A 4 30.21 -0.05 56.17
N ALA A 5 30.11 -1.03 55.30
CA ALA A 5 30.53 -0.91 53.88
C ALA A 5 29.34 -0.31 53.11
N LEU A 6 29.51 0.92 52.63
CA LEU A 6 28.58 1.59 51.75
C LEU A 6 28.80 1.06 50.32
N ILE A 7 27.87 0.22 49.85
CA ILE A 7 27.85 -0.19 48.43
C ILE A 7 27.13 0.91 47.64
N VAL A 8 27.87 1.74 46.97
CA VAL A 8 27.37 2.68 45.96
C VAL A 8 27.03 1.90 44.70
N LEU A 9 25.77 1.60 44.47
CA LEU A 9 25.29 1.11 43.15
C LEU A 9 25.37 2.27 42.16
N LEU A 10 26.46 2.31 41.39
CA LEU A 10 26.51 3.08 40.15
C LEU A 10 25.57 2.43 39.15
N PHE A 11 24.38 2.97 38.98
CA PHE A 11 23.57 2.74 37.79
C PHE A 11 24.34 3.33 36.61
N LEU A 12 25.05 2.47 35.91
CA LEU A 12 25.53 2.72 34.57
C LEU A 12 24.30 2.89 33.69
N HIS A 13 23.86 4.11 33.49
CA HIS A 13 23.05 4.47 32.34
C HIS A 13 23.99 4.25 31.15
N ALA A 14 23.92 3.07 30.54
CA ALA A 14 24.45 2.89 29.21
C ALA A 14 23.70 3.89 28.31
N PRO A 15 24.35 4.93 27.79
CA PRO A 15 23.71 5.69 26.74
C PRO A 15 23.44 4.68 25.63
N PHE A 16 22.20 4.56 25.19
CA PHE A 16 21.91 3.94 23.92
C PHE A 16 22.70 4.76 22.90
N SER A 17 23.84 4.23 22.48
CA SER A 17 24.62 4.84 21.41
C SER A 17 23.83 4.61 20.13
N TYR A 18 23.00 5.57 19.75
CA TYR A 18 22.58 5.70 18.37
C TYR A 18 23.87 5.90 17.57
N SER A 19 24.23 4.96 16.71
CA SER A 19 25.46 5.04 15.89
C SER A 19 25.28 6.01 14.72
N MET A 20 24.65 7.18 14.98
CA MET A 20 24.38 8.18 13.95
C MET A 20 25.06 9.49 14.31
N ASP A 21 26.37 9.49 14.14
CA ASP A 21 27.22 10.67 14.29
C ASP A 21 27.34 11.40 12.94
N ARG A 22 26.17 11.79 12.38
CA ARG A 22 26.12 12.53 11.12
C ARG A 22 26.28 14.03 11.37
N VAL A 23 27.09 14.68 10.53
CA VAL A 23 27.39 16.12 10.64
C VAL A 23 26.18 16.99 10.25
N THR A 24 25.25 16.45 9.46
CA THR A 24 24.04 17.16 8.96
C THR A 24 22.85 16.23 8.97
N GLY A 25 21.66 16.81 9.10
CA GLY A 25 20.38 16.10 9.10
C GLY A 25 19.89 15.72 10.50
N ASP A 26 18.70 15.16 10.58
CA ASP A 26 18.11 14.65 11.81
C ASP A 26 18.78 13.34 12.23
N THR A 27 18.91 13.12 13.54
CA THR A 27 19.49 11.91 14.12
C THR A 27 18.66 10.64 13.84
N SER A 28 17.39 10.78 13.44
CA SER A 28 16.53 9.66 13.06
C SER A 28 16.78 9.15 11.64
N ALA A 29 17.44 9.94 10.76
CA ALA A 29 17.68 9.54 9.37
C ALA A 29 18.75 8.45 9.28
N THR A 30 18.42 7.32 8.66
CA THR A 30 19.34 6.17 8.48
C THR A 30 20.38 6.41 7.39
N ARG A 31 20.14 7.34 6.47
CA ARG A 31 21.02 7.73 5.35
C ARG A 31 20.66 9.11 4.79
N SER A 32 21.45 9.60 3.84
CA SER A 32 21.10 10.79 3.05
C SER A 32 20.07 10.45 1.98
N GLU A 33 19.37 11.48 1.52
CA GLU A 33 18.61 11.41 0.27
C GLU A 33 19.52 11.03 -0.90
N VAL A 34 18.99 10.29 -1.86
CA VAL A 34 19.66 10.05 -3.15
C VAL A 34 19.38 11.22 -4.06
N ILE A 35 20.41 11.83 -4.64
CA ILE A 35 20.29 13.00 -5.51
C ILE A 35 20.70 12.60 -6.93
N ALA A 36 19.87 12.92 -7.94
CA ALA A 36 20.16 12.60 -9.34
C ALA A 36 19.51 13.62 -10.29
N GLN A 37 20.04 13.70 -11.52
CA GLN A 37 19.62 14.68 -12.50
C GLN A 37 18.77 14.12 -13.64
N ASN A 38 19.03 12.86 -14.06
CA ASN A 38 18.45 12.32 -15.30
C ASN A 38 17.29 11.35 -15.08
N GLY A 39 17.18 10.80 -13.89
CA GLY A 39 16.10 9.86 -13.53
C GLY A 39 16.28 9.27 -12.16
N MET A 40 15.19 8.77 -11.60
CA MET A 40 15.13 8.21 -10.24
C MET A 40 14.14 7.07 -10.18
N VAL A 41 14.46 6.03 -9.42
CA VAL A 41 13.56 4.92 -9.09
C VAL A 41 13.68 4.63 -7.60
N ALA A 42 12.55 4.47 -6.92
CA ALA A 42 12.51 4.03 -5.52
C ALA A 42 11.48 2.90 -5.35
N THR A 43 11.91 1.77 -4.81
CA THR A 43 11.09 0.59 -4.56
C THR A 43 11.45 -0.08 -3.24
N SER A 44 10.60 -0.98 -2.77
CA SER A 44 10.82 -1.79 -1.55
C SER A 44 11.85 -2.92 -1.70
N GLN A 45 12.42 -3.12 -2.92
CA GLN A 45 13.38 -4.21 -3.20
C GLN A 45 14.49 -3.73 -4.14
N PRO A 46 15.79 -3.84 -3.75
CA PRO A 46 16.90 -3.25 -4.49
C PRO A 46 17.06 -3.72 -5.94
N LEU A 47 16.87 -5.02 -6.22
CA LEU A 47 16.97 -5.53 -7.60
C LEU A 47 15.87 -4.97 -8.49
N ALA A 48 14.66 -4.78 -7.97
CA ALA A 48 13.57 -4.13 -8.72
C ALA A 48 13.89 -2.65 -9.00
N THR A 49 14.52 -1.94 -8.05
CA THR A 49 15.02 -0.58 -8.26
C THR A 49 16.05 -0.53 -9.38
N GLN A 50 17.02 -1.45 -9.39
CA GLN A 50 18.04 -1.52 -10.45
C GLN A 50 17.43 -1.81 -11.82
N ILE A 51 16.46 -2.75 -11.90
CA ILE A 51 15.76 -3.05 -13.15
C ILE A 51 15.06 -1.79 -13.69
N GLY A 52 14.32 -1.06 -12.84
CA GLY A 52 13.68 0.20 -13.25
C GLY A 52 14.70 1.24 -13.74
N LEU A 53 15.84 1.36 -13.05
CA LEU A 53 16.92 2.28 -13.42
C LEU A 53 17.57 1.89 -14.76
N ASP A 54 17.77 0.61 -15.01
CA ASP A 54 18.33 0.11 -16.27
C ASP A 54 17.38 0.38 -17.44
N ILE A 55 16.09 0.23 -17.26
CA ILE A 55 15.09 0.62 -18.26
C ILE A 55 15.20 2.11 -18.61
N LEU A 56 15.32 3.00 -17.61
CA LEU A 56 15.54 4.44 -17.86
C LEU A 56 16.82 4.70 -18.66
N LYS A 57 17.94 4.07 -18.29
CA LYS A 57 19.24 4.20 -18.97
C LYS A 57 19.23 3.66 -20.39
N GLN A 58 18.44 2.63 -20.66
CA GLN A 58 18.24 2.05 -22.00
C GLN A 58 17.32 2.90 -22.89
N GLY A 59 16.81 4.01 -22.39
CA GLY A 59 15.99 4.96 -23.13
C GLY A 59 14.48 4.80 -22.95
N GLY A 60 14.04 3.95 -22.05
CA GLY A 60 12.67 3.91 -21.55
C GLY A 60 12.31 5.18 -20.77
N ASN A 61 11.03 5.41 -20.56
CA ASN A 61 10.53 6.52 -19.74
C ASN A 61 10.11 6.06 -18.34
N ALA A 62 9.59 6.98 -17.53
CA ALA A 62 9.16 6.68 -16.16
C ALA A 62 8.08 5.58 -16.09
N ILE A 63 7.21 5.49 -17.11
CA ILE A 63 6.14 4.50 -17.18
C ILE A 63 6.72 3.11 -17.47
N ASP A 64 7.62 2.99 -18.45
CA ASP A 64 8.30 1.74 -18.78
C ASP A 64 9.07 1.21 -17.56
N ALA A 65 9.78 2.09 -16.85
CA ALA A 65 10.52 1.78 -15.63
C ALA A 65 9.60 1.32 -14.49
N ALA A 66 8.43 1.97 -14.32
CA ALA A 66 7.45 1.59 -13.32
C ALA A 66 6.88 0.20 -13.57
N ILE A 67 6.54 -0.13 -14.82
CA ILE A 67 6.04 -1.46 -15.21
C ILE A 67 7.12 -2.53 -14.97
N ALA A 68 8.36 -2.29 -15.41
CA ALA A 68 9.47 -3.22 -15.23
C ALA A 68 9.77 -3.50 -13.74
N ALA A 69 9.85 -2.44 -12.93
CA ALA A 69 10.06 -2.55 -11.50
C ALA A 69 8.88 -3.26 -10.80
N ASN A 70 7.63 -2.98 -11.22
CA ASN A 70 6.46 -3.65 -10.67
C ASN A 70 6.42 -5.15 -11.00
N ALA A 71 6.75 -5.52 -12.24
CA ALA A 71 6.87 -6.92 -12.63
C ALA A 71 7.95 -7.65 -11.80
N ALA A 72 9.11 -7.00 -11.59
CA ALA A 72 10.19 -7.53 -10.77
C ALA A 72 9.77 -7.70 -9.30
N LEU A 73 9.05 -6.73 -8.73
CA LEU A 73 8.49 -6.83 -7.39
C LEU A 73 7.50 -8.01 -7.27
N GLY A 74 6.69 -8.29 -8.30
CA GLY A 74 5.79 -9.45 -8.31
C GLY A 74 6.51 -10.79 -8.22
N LEU A 75 7.77 -10.89 -8.68
CA LEU A 75 8.64 -12.05 -8.51
C LEU A 75 9.39 -12.03 -7.19
N MET A 76 9.98 -10.87 -6.82
CA MET A 76 10.97 -10.74 -5.76
C MET A 76 10.37 -10.42 -4.38
N GLU A 77 9.15 -9.89 -4.36
CA GLU A 77 8.36 -9.58 -3.16
C GLU A 77 6.93 -10.11 -3.30
N PRO A 78 6.73 -11.44 -3.55
CA PRO A 78 5.39 -12.02 -3.72
C PRO A 78 4.58 -11.99 -2.43
N THR A 79 5.20 -11.63 -1.32
CA THR A 79 4.56 -11.44 -0.02
C THR A 79 3.65 -10.22 0.04
N GLY A 80 3.67 -9.34 -0.97
CA GLY A 80 2.85 -8.15 -1.02
C GLY A 80 2.06 -7.98 -2.33
N ASN A 81 2.53 -8.61 -3.42
CA ASN A 81 2.03 -8.30 -4.75
C ASN A 81 2.24 -9.42 -5.78
N GLY A 82 1.83 -9.17 -7.04
CA GLY A 82 2.00 -10.06 -8.19
C GLY A 82 0.91 -9.83 -9.23
N ILE A 83 1.06 -10.44 -10.42
CA ILE A 83 0.13 -10.24 -11.55
C ILE A 83 -1.30 -10.77 -11.31
N GLY A 84 -1.51 -11.49 -10.24
CA GLY A 84 -2.85 -11.90 -9.78
C GLY A 84 -3.54 -10.88 -8.88
N GLY A 85 -2.94 -9.70 -8.69
CA GLY A 85 -3.42 -8.60 -7.86
C GLY A 85 -4.00 -7.41 -8.62
N ASP A 86 -4.11 -6.29 -7.90
CA ASP A 86 -4.64 -5.02 -8.38
C ASP A 86 -3.58 -3.92 -8.37
N LEU A 87 -3.74 -2.92 -9.24
CA LEU A 87 -2.83 -1.80 -9.40
C LEU A 87 -3.58 -0.47 -9.41
N TYR A 88 -3.03 0.54 -8.71
CA TYR A 88 -3.42 1.95 -8.85
C TYR A 88 -2.19 2.79 -9.21
N ALA A 89 -2.39 3.83 -10.02
CA ALA A 89 -1.32 4.75 -10.36
C ALA A 89 -1.80 6.20 -10.48
N ILE A 90 -0.92 7.14 -10.12
CA ILE A 90 -1.00 8.54 -10.50
C ILE A 90 0.22 8.85 -11.37
N VAL A 91 -0.02 9.42 -12.55
CA VAL A 91 1.02 9.76 -13.52
C VAL A 91 1.00 11.26 -13.77
N TRP A 92 2.11 11.93 -13.48
CA TRP A 92 2.37 13.25 -14.04
C TRP A 92 2.99 13.08 -15.42
N HIS A 93 2.32 13.58 -16.45
CA HIS A 93 2.82 13.56 -17.82
C HIS A 93 3.27 14.96 -18.23
N GLU A 94 4.58 15.15 -18.28
CA GLU A 94 5.20 16.46 -18.49
C GLU A 94 4.76 17.14 -19.79
N LYS A 95 4.66 16.40 -20.90
CA LYS A 95 4.25 16.99 -22.19
C LYS A 95 2.84 17.57 -22.17
N SER A 96 1.91 16.97 -21.44
CA SER A 96 0.52 17.45 -21.32
C SER A 96 0.29 18.35 -20.12
N GLN A 97 1.27 18.50 -19.22
CA GLN A 97 1.18 19.26 -17.97
C GLN A 97 -0.06 18.86 -17.14
N LYS A 98 -0.29 17.55 -17.04
CA LYS A 98 -1.49 17.01 -16.39
C LYS A 98 -1.19 15.77 -15.56
N LEU A 99 -1.91 15.62 -14.43
CA LEU A 99 -2.01 14.38 -13.66
C LEU A 99 -3.10 13.48 -14.25
N TYR A 100 -2.82 12.19 -14.29
CA TYR A 100 -3.75 11.13 -14.69
C TYR A 100 -3.81 10.08 -13.59
N GLY A 101 -5.00 9.66 -13.22
CA GLY A 101 -5.24 8.58 -12.28
C GLY A 101 -5.70 7.30 -12.98
N LEU A 102 -5.16 6.16 -12.59
CA LEU A 102 -5.57 4.85 -13.07
C LEU A 102 -6.04 3.97 -11.91
N ASN A 103 -7.26 3.48 -12.02
CA ASN A 103 -7.84 2.44 -11.17
C ASN A 103 -7.88 1.12 -11.95
N ALA A 104 -6.92 0.25 -11.69
CA ALA A 104 -6.84 -1.10 -12.25
C ALA A 104 -7.16 -2.14 -11.17
N SER A 105 -8.24 -1.93 -10.40
CA SER A 105 -8.77 -2.93 -9.48
C SER A 105 -9.80 -3.83 -10.14
N GLY A 106 -9.76 -5.09 -9.75
CA GLY A 106 -10.65 -6.11 -10.28
C GLY A 106 -12.04 -6.10 -9.68
N ARG A 107 -12.98 -6.63 -10.46
CA ARG A 107 -14.37 -6.77 -10.06
C ARG A 107 -14.65 -8.16 -9.51
N SER A 108 -15.67 -8.29 -8.67
CA SER A 108 -16.18 -9.57 -8.21
C SER A 108 -16.74 -10.40 -9.38
N PRO A 109 -16.76 -11.75 -9.26
CA PRO A 109 -17.32 -12.63 -10.28
C PRO A 109 -18.79 -12.29 -10.59
N LYS A 110 -19.13 -12.14 -11.86
CA LYS A 110 -20.51 -11.86 -12.31
C LYS A 110 -21.49 -13.01 -12.03
N GLY A 111 -20.98 -14.22 -11.91
CA GLY A 111 -21.77 -15.44 -11.62
C GLY A 111 -22.01 -15.71 -10.14
N LEU A 112 -21.49 -14.88 -9.21
CA LEU A 112 -21.65 -15.08 -7.77
C LEU A 112 -22.58 -14.00 -7.19
N SER A 113 -23.81 -14.38 -6.79
CA SER A 113 -24.71 -13.45 -6.10
C SER A 113 -24.43 -13.41 -4.60
N LEU A 114 -24.81 -12.30 -3.92
CA LEU A 114 -24.70 -12.17 -2.46
C LEU A 114 -25.39 -13.33 -1.71
N LYS A 115 -26.57 -13.78 -2.21
CA LYS A 115 -27.30 -14.91 -1.62
C LYS A 115 -26.48 -16.20 -1.70
N VAL A 116 -25.84 -16.47 -2.83
CA VAL A 116 -24.97 -17.65 -3.01
C VAL A 116 -23.72 -17.50 -2.16
N LEU A 117 -23.07 -16.34 -2.17
CA LEU A 117 -21.89 -16.06 -1.34
C LEU A 117 -22.17 -16.31 0.15
N LYS A 118 -23.27 -15.78 0.70
CA LYS A 118 -23.68 -16.03 2.10
C LYS A 118 -23.92 -17.52 2.38
N LYS A 119 -24.49 -18.26 1.42
CA LYS A 119 -24.66 -19.71 1.55
C LYS A 119 -23.33 -20.47 1.60
N GLU A 120 -22.38 -20.10 0.73
CA GLU A 120 -21.05 -20.73 0.72
C GLU A 120 -20.25 -20.41 1.99
N ILE A 121 -20.31 -19.17 2.47
CA ILE A 121 -19.69 -18.76 3.75
C ILE A 121 -20.25 -19.60 4.91
N LYS A 122 -21.57 -19.77 4.96
CA LYS A 122 -22.23 -20.59 6.02
C LYS A 122 -21.80 -22.07 5.97
N LYS A 123 -21.58 -22.65 4.77
CA LYS A 123 -21.04 -24.02 4.64
C LYS A 123 -19.65 -24.17 5.27
N LEU A 124 -18.86 -23.09 5.29
CA LEU A 124 -17.54 -23.05 5.91
C LEU A 124 -17.61 -22.79 7.43
N GLY A 125 -18.81 -22.70 8.03
CA GLY A 125 -19.00 -22.37 9.45
C GLY A 125 -18.58 -20.93 9.81
N ARG A 126 -18.64 -19.98 8.83
CA ARG A 126 -18.21 -18.60 9.01
C ARG A 126 -19.38 -17.62 8.90
N GLU A 127 -19.15 -16.39 9.36
CA GLU A 127 -20.07 -15.25 9.23
C GLU A 127 -19.54 -14.16 8.29
N ASP A 128 -18.22 -14.21 7.97
CA ASP A 128 -17.50 -13.27 7.10
C ASP A 128 -16.90 -13.98 5.88
N ILE A 129 -16.54 -13.20 4.86
CA ILE A 129 -15.83 -13.73 3.68
C ILE A 129 -14.45 -14.23 4.13
N PRO A 130 -14.07 -15.50 3.83
CA PRO A 130 -12.80 -16.05 4.26
C PRO A 130 -11.62 -15.27 3.68
N PRO A 131 -10.49 -15.18 4.42
CA PRO A 131 -9.31 -14.45 3.94
C PRO A 131 -8.52 -15.21 2.86
N TYR A 132 -8.73 -16.50 2.71
CA TYR A 132 -7.98 -17.39 1.79
C TYR A 132 -8.91 -18.28 0.99
N GLY A 133 -8.37 -18.88 -0.07
CA GLY A 133 -9.11 -19.81 -0.94
C GLY A 133 -9.89 -19.09 -2.05
N MET A 134 -10.97 -19.72 -2.52
CA MET A 134 -11.64 -19.33 -3.76
C MET A 134 -12.61 -18.16 -3.63
N LEU A 135 -13.27 -17.98 -2.47
CA LEU A 135 -14.37 -17.02 -2.31
C LEU A 135 -13.94 -15.54 -2.34
N PRO A 136 -12.77 -15.15 -1.77
CA PRO A 136 -12.35 -13.76 -1.77
C PRO A 136 -11.70 -13.30 -3.07
N ILE A 137 -11.58 -14.16 -4.09
CA ILE A 137 -10.91 -13.79 -5.35
C ILE A 137 -11.78 -12.85 -6.17
N SER A 138 -11.21 -11.71 -6.57
CA SER A 138 -11.70 -10.84 -7.64
C SER A 138 -10.82 -10.96 -8.88
N VAL A 139 -11.29 -10.42 -10.01
CA VAL A 139 -10.53 -10.47 -11.27
C VAL A 139 -9.19 -9.76 -11.10
N PRO A 140 -8.05 -10.35 -11.50
CA PRO A 140 -6.76 -9.65 -11.46
C PRO A 140 -6.75 -8.42 -12.37
N GLY A 141 -6.34 -7.26 -11.85
CA GLY A 141 -6.32 -6.01 -12.62
C GLY A 141 -4.93 -5.56 -13.08
N THR A 142 -3.86 -6.05 -12.44
CA THR A 142 -2.49 -5.56 -12.65
C THR A 142 -2.04 -5.57 -14.10
N VAL A 143 -2.24 -6.67 -14.84
CA VAL A 143 -1.78 -6.79 -16.23
C VAL A 143 -2.52 -5.80 -17.12
N ASP A 144 -3.81 -5.63 -16.95
CA ASP A 144 -4.59 -4.62 -17.66
C ASP A 144 -4.09 -3.21 -17.37
N GLY A 145 -3.81 -2.92 -16.09
CA GLY A 145 -3.23 -1.64 -15.68
C GLY A 145 -1.87 -1.35 -16.33
N TRP A 146 -1.00 -2.36 -16.49
CA TRP A 146 0.26 -2.19 -17.22
C TRP A 146 0.02 -1.78 -18.69
N PHE A 147 -0.90 -2.44 -19.38
CA PHE A 147 -1.20 -2.13 -20.77
C PHE A 147 -1.92 -0.78 -20.93
N GLU A 148 -2.79 -0.40 -20.00
CA GLU A 148 -3.39 0.95 -19.99
C GLU A 148 -2.33 2.06 -19.83
N LEU A 149 -1.39 1.89 -18.89
CA LEU A 149 -0.27 2.82 -18.72
C LEU A 149 0.63 2.87 -19.95
N HIS A 150 1.00 1.69 -20.45
CA HIS A 150 1.90 1.54 -21.60
C HIS A 150 1.30 2.11 -22.90
N ASN A 151 0.05 1.76 -23.21
CA ASN A 151 -0.62 2.22 -24.43
C ASN A 151 -0.76 3.74 -24.48
N LYS A 152 -0.93 4.37 -23.32
CA LYS A 152 -1.11 5.82 -23.23
C LYS A 152 0.21 6.60 -23.17
N PHE A 153 1.22 6.07 -22.51
CA PHE A 153 2.43 6.80 -22.18
C PHE A 153 3.74 6.02 -22.39
N GLY A 154 3.68 4.71 -22.59
CA GLY A 154 4.86 3.85 -22.75
C GLY A 154 5.66 4.14 -24.03
N LYS A 155 6.90 3.72 -24.03
CA LYS A 155 7.84 3.98 -25.12
C LYS A 155 8.55 2.71 -25.62
N MET A 156 8.96 1.83 -24.73
CA MET A 156 9.66 0.58 -25.07
C MET A 156 8.66 -0.54 -25.37
N PRO A 157 9.03 -1.55 -26.20
CA PRO A 157 8.21 -2.75 -26.34
C PRO A 157 7.97 -3.44 -25.00
N MET A 158 6.75 -3.93 -24.74
CA MET A 158 6.41 -4.61 -23.49
C MET A 158 7.29 -5.86 -23.26
N SER A 159 7.68 -6.56 -24.30
CA SER A 159 8.62 -7.68 -24.23
C SER A 159 9.97 -7.29 -23.61
N ASP A 160 10.48 -6.11 -23.95
CA ASP A 160 11.76 -5.62 -23.45
C ASP A 160 11.63 -5.13 -22.00
N ILE A 161 10.49 -4.51 -21.67
CA ILE A 161 10.16 -4.07 -20.31
C ILE A 161 10.09 -5.27 -19.34
N LEU A 162 9.47 -6.39 -19.76
CA LEU A 162 9.29 -7.58 -18.92
C LEU A 162 10.50 -8.53 -18.93
N LYS A 163 11.38 -8.42 -19.94
CA LYS A 163 12.52 -9.33 -20.11
C LYS A 163 13.42 -9.46 -18.87
N PRO A 164 13.81 -8.40 -18.15
CA PRO A 164 14.65 -8.55 -16.95
C PRO A 164 14.01 -9.46 -15.91
N THR A 165 12.70 -9.32 -15.67
CA THR A 165 11.97 -10.16 -14.72
C THR A 165 11.89 -11.62 -15.21
N VAL A 166 11.64 -11.84 -16.51
CA VAL A 166 11.67 -13.19 -17.12
C VAL A 166 13.03 -13.85 -16.91
N ASP A 167 14.11 -13.10 -17.11
CA ASP A 167 15.47 -13.59 -16.92
C ASP A 167 15.74 -13.99 -15.47
N TYR A 168 15.37 -13.13 -14.50
CA TYR A 168 15.49 -13.45 -13.06
C TYR A 168 14.61 -14.62 -12.63
N ALA A 169 13.39 -14.73 -13.15
CA ALA A 169 12.50 -15.84 -12.83
C ALA A 169 13.07 -17.20 -13.30
N ASN A 170 13.78 -17.23 -14.42
CA ASN A 170 14.44 -18.43 -14.95
C ASN A 170 15.80 -18.72 -14.27
N LYS A 171 16.66 -17.71 -14.14
CA LYS A 171 18.02 -17.86 -13.59
C LYS A 171 18.03 -17.95 -12.07
N GLY A 172 17.06 -17.29 -11.44
CA GLY A 172 16.94 -17.12 -9.99
C GLY A 172 17.48 -15.79 -9.49
N PHE A 173 17.04 -15.41 -8.28
CA PHE A 173 17.48 -14.25 -7.56
C PHE A 173 17.67 -14.57 -6.07
N PRO A 174 18.57 -13.90 -5.33
CA PRO A 174 18.73 -14.07 -3.90
C PRO A 174 17.56 -13.40 -3.15
N VAL A 175 16.91 -14.15 -2.26
CA VAL A 175 15.79 -13.63 -1.46
C VAL A 175 16.31 -12.71 -0.35
N SER A 176 15.73 -11.53 -0.22
CA SER A 176 16.11 -10.53 0.78
C SER A 176 15.61 -10.89 2.19
N GLU A 177 16.12 -10.20 3.21
CA GLU A 177 15.93 -10.57 4.62
C GLU A 177 14.47 -10.51 5.07
N LEU A 178 13.81 -9.37 4.88
CA LEU A 178 12.43 -9.20 5.33
C LEU A 178 11.46 -10.02 4.48
N ILE A 179 11.72 -10.15 3.18
CA ILE A 179 10.90 -10.99 2.31
C ILE A 179 10.98 -12.46 2.72
N SER A 180 12.17 -12.98 3.03
CA SER A 180 12.33 -14.33 3.58
C SER A 180 11.48 -14.52 4.85
N TYR A 181 11.53 -13.56 5.78
CA TYR A 181 10.76 -13.62 7.02
C TYR A 181 9.25 -13.70 6.78
N TYR A 182 8.68 -12.83 5.94
CA TYR A 182 7.25 -12.83 5.64
C TYR A 182 6.83 -14.05 4.83
N TRP A 183 7.65 -14.47 3.89
CA TRP A 183 7.38 -15.63 3.04
C TRP A 183 7.27 -16.92 3.85
N GLN A 184 8.26 -17.21 4.70
CA GLN A 184 8.25 -18.40 5.57
C GLN A 184 7.01 -18.45 6.46
N ARG A 185 6.57 -17.31 6.99
CA ARG A 185 5.36 -17.22 7.84
C ARG A 185 4.07 -17.40 7.05
N SER A 186 4.09 -17.20 5.74
CA SER A 186 2.91 -17.37 4.88
C SER A 186 2.68 -18.82 4.46
N VAL A 187 3.73 -19.61 4.28
CA VAL A 187 3.67 -20.99 3.76
C VAL A 187 2.68 -21.89 4.54
N PRO A 188 2.68 -21.99 5.89
CA PRO A 188 1.82 -22.95 6.58
C PRO A 188 0.32 -22.71 6.36
N ARG A 189 -0.11 -21.47 6.14
CA ARG A 189 -1.52 -21.12 5.92
C ARG A 189 -1.93 -21.14 4.46
N LEU A 190 -0.97 -21.05 3.53
CA LEU A 190 -1.26 -20.97 2.09
C LEU A 190 -1.02 -22.30 1.36
N SER A 191 -0.14 -23.17 1.83
CA SER A 191 0.08 -24.50 1.26
C SER A 191 -1.19 -25.37 1.17
N PRO A 192 -2.16 -25.30 2.10
CA PRO A 192 -3.41 -26.06 1.99
C PRO A 192 -4.39 -25.50 0.94
N GLN A 193 -4.13 -24.34 0.34
CA GLN A 193 -5.05 -23.73 -0.62
C GLN A 193 -5.00 -24.45 -1.97
N PRO A 194 -6.09 -24.38 -2.78
CA PRO A 194 -6.14 -25.06 -4.07
C PRO A 194 -5.05 -24.65 -5.04
N GLY A 195 -4.46 -25.60 -5.73
CA GLY A 195 -3.47 -25.43 -6.80
C GLY A 195 -2.04 -25.72 -6.37
N ASP A 196 -1.08 -25.12 -7.07
CA ASP A 196 0.34 -25.47 -7.01
C ASP A 196 1.18 -24.56 -6.07
N PHE A 197 0.56 -23.94 -5.04
CA PHE A 197 1.27 -23.00 -4.16
C PHE A 197 2.58 -23.57 -3.62
N GLU A 198 2.53 -24.79 -3.05
CA GLU A 198 3.72 -25.40 -2.46
C GLU A 198 4.81 -25.68 -3.51
N LYS A 199 4.42 -26.21 -4.68
CA LYS A 199 5.35 -26.47 -5.78
C LYS A 199 6.02 -25.21 -6.31
N VAL A 200 5.28 -24.08 -6.40
CA VAL A 200 5.76 -22.83 -6.99
C VAL A 200 6.50 -21.95 -6.00
N PHE A 201 6.00 -21.85 -4.75
CA PHE A 201 6.46 -20.85 -3.78
C PHE A 201 7.23 -21.43 -2.59
N THR A 202 7.64 -22.71 -2.65
CA THR A 202 8.46 -23.31 -1.60
C THR A 202 9.71 -23.97 -2.16
N ILE A 203 10.71 -24.14 -1.31
CA ILE A 203 11.89 -24.98 -1.54
C ILE A 203 11.85 -26.06 -0.48
N ASN A 204 11.65 -27.33 -0.90
CA ASN A 204 11.48 -28.45 0.01
C ASN A 204 10.35 -28.25 1.05
N GLY A 205 9.21 -27.68 0.64
CA GLY A 205 8.04 -27.42 1.49
C GLY A 205 8.18 -26.24 2.46
N LYS A 206 9.25 -25.44 2.35
CA LYS A 206 9.49 -24.26 3.20
C LYS A 206 9.64 -23.01 2.35
N GLY A 207 9.28 -21.86 2.90
CA GLY A 207 9.62 -20.58 2.29
C GLY A 207 11.14 -20.41 2.17
N PRO A 208 11.64 -19.71 1.13
CA PRO A 208 13.07 -19.56 0.92
C PRO A 208 13.73 -18.78 2.07
N GLU A 209 14.96 -19.15 2.39
CA GLU A 209 15.80 -18.47 3.37
C GLU A 209 16.44 -17.20 2.79
N LYS A 210 16.88 -16.28 3.66
CA LYS A 210 17.67 -15.12 3.29
C LYS A 210 18.89 -15.52 2.46
N GLY A 211 19.06 -14.91 1.30
CA GLY A 211 20.16 -15.19 0.37
C GLY A 211 19.98 -16.46 -0.46
N GLN A 212 18.98 -17.29 -0.19
CA GLN A 212 18.69 -18.47 -1.00
C GLN A 212 18.21 -18.06 -2.40
N ILE A 213 18.72 -18.77 -3.43
CA ILE A 213 18.32 -18.51 -4.81
C ILE A 213 16.95 -19.13 -5.08
N PHE A 214 15.99 -18.27 -5.41
CA PHE A 214 14.64 -18.66 -5.76
C PHE A 214 14.40 -18.51 -7.27
N LYS A 215 13.68 -19.45 -7.87
CA LYS A 215 13.30 -19.48 -9.28
C LYS A 215 11.79 -19.67 -9.43
N ASN A 216 11.23 -19.08 -10.48
CA ASN A 216 9.82 -19.32 -10.84
C ASN A 216 9.67 -19.39 -12.38
N PRO A 217 10.05 -20.52 -13.01
CA PRO A 217 9.96 -20.67 -14.46
C PRO A 217 8.52 -20.56 -15.01
N ALA A 218 7.52 -20.94 -14.22
CA ALA A 218 6.11 -20.82 -14.60
C ALA A 218 5.72 -19.33 -14.76
N LEU A 219 6.12 -18.45 -13.82
CA LEU A 219 5.93 -17.02 -13.95
C LEU A 219 6.72 -16.44 -15.13
N ALA A 220 7.95 -16.93 -15.37
CA ALA A 220 8.75 -16.52 -16.51
C ALA A 220 8.01 -16.77 -17.84
N ASN A 221 7.45 -17.95 -18.01
CA ASN A 221 6.66 -18.31 -19.19
C ASN A 221 5.41 -17.43 -19.35
N THR A 222 4.69 -17.19 -18.24
CA THR A 222 3.52 -16.33 -18.23
C THR A 222 3.86 -14.90 -18.63
N LEU A 223 4.92 -14.30 -18.05
CA LEU A 223 5.37 -12.94 -18.39
C LEU A 223 5.91 -12.84 -19.82
N ALA A 224 6.65 -13.85 -20.30
CA ALA A 224 7.14 -13.89 -21.68
C ALA A 224 5.97 -13.93 -22.68
N THR A 225 4.93 -14.70 -22.39
CA THR A 225 3.71 -14.77 -23.21
C THR A 225 2.98 -13.42 -23.21
N ILE A 226 2.82 -12.78 -22.04
CA ILE A 226 2.21 -11.44 -21.93
C ILE A 226 3.03 -10.40 -22.71
N GLY A 227 4.35 -10.41 -22.56
CA GLY A 227 5.23 -9.47 -23.26
C GLY A 227 5.20 -9.61 -24.78
N LYS A 228 5.07 -10.85 -25.29
CA LYS A 228 5.03 -11.16 -26.72
C LYS A 228 3.65 -10.93 -27.34
N ASP A 229 2.60 -11.47 -26.71
CA ASP A 229 1.27 -11.60 -27.29
C ASP A 229 0.28 -10.56 -26.77
N GLY A 230 0.73 -9.69 -25.85
CA GLY A 230 -0.01 -8.54 -25.34
C GLY A 230 -1.03 -8.88 -24.24
N ARG A 231 -1.84 -7.89 -23.90
CA ARG A 231 -2.88 -7.94 -22.86
C ARG A 231 -3.83 -9.13 -23.01
N ASP A 232 -4.28 -9.37 -24.23
CA ASP A 232 -5.29 -10.39 -24.52
C ASP A 232 -4.78 -11.82 -24.29
N ALA A 233 -3.46 -12.04 -24.27
CA ALA A 233 -2.87 -13.32 -23.85
C ALA A 233 -3.29 -13.71 -22.43
N PHE A 234 -3.36 -12.72 -21.52
CA PHE A 234 -3.78 -12.94 -20.14
C PHE A 234 -5.31 -13.04 -20.01
N TYR A 235 -6.07 -12.11 -20.62
CA TYR A 235 -7.51 -11.98 -20.37
C TYR A 235 -8.41 -12.76 -21.32
N LYS A 236 -7.93 -13.12 -22.53
CA LYS A 236 -8.72 -13.83 -23.56
C LYS A 236 -8.01 -15.04 -24.15
N GLY A 237 -6.70 -15.18 -23.89
CA GLY A 237 -5.87 -16.25 -24.41
C GLY A 237 -5.95 -17.55 -23.59
N GLU A 238 -4.91 -18.36 -23.73
CA GLU A 238 -4.79 -19.64 -23.04
C GLU A 238 -4.71 -19.49 -21.52
N ILE A 239 -4.09 -18.40 -21.02
CA ILE A 239 -4.03 -18.11 -19.57
C ILE A 239 -5.45 -18.00 -19.01
N ALA A 240 -6.34 -17.23 -19.66
CA ALA A 240 -7.73 -17.08 -19.22
C ALA A 240 -8.50 -18.42 -19.24
N ARG A 241 -8.26 -19.26 -20.24
CA ARG A 241 -8.90 -20.59 -20.33
C ARG A 241 -8.43 -21.53 -19.21
N LYS A 242 -7.13 -21.54 -18.91
CA LYS A 242 -6.58 -22.31 -17.77
C LYS A 242 -7.17 -21.85 -16.44
N ILE A 243 -7.28 -20.54 -16.22
CA ILE A 243 -7.90 -19.96 -15.02
C ILE A 243 -9.37 -20.42 -14.92
N ASP A 244 -10.18 -20.27 -15.96
CA ASP A 244 -11.60 -20.65 -15.97
C ASP A 244 -11.79 -22.16 -15.69
N ALA A 245 -11.01 -23.02 -16.34
CA ALA A 245 -11.06 -24.47 -16.13
C ALA A 245 -10.70 -24.85 -14.69
N PHE A 246 -9.62 -24.26 -14.14
CA PHE A 246 -9.19 -24.50 -12.77
C PHE A 246 -10.23 -24.02 -11.75
N MET A 247 -10.78 -22.80 -11.93
CA MET A 247 -11.80 -22.26 -11.05
C MET A 247 -13.07 -23.12 -11.04
N LYS A 248 -13.50 -23.62 -12.20
CA LYS A 248 -14.63 -24.56 -12.31
C LYS A 248 -14.38 -25.87 -11.56
N ALA A 249 -13.20 -26.44 -11.73
CA ALA A 249 -12.84 -27.73 -11.11
C ALA A 249 -12.71 -27.63 -9.57
N ASN A 250 -12.37 -26.46 -9.03
CA ASN A 250 -12.08 -26.27 -7.61
C ASN A 250 -13.11 -25.39 -6.87
N GLY A 251 -14.32 -25.18 -7.44
CA GLY A 251 -15.39 -24.43 -6.78
C GLY A 251 -15.21 -22.92 -6.72
N GLY A 252 -14.27 -22.36 -7.50
CA GLY A 252 -14.10 -20.92 -7.68
C GLY A 252 -15.18 -20.32 -8.59
N TYR A 253 -15.32 -19.01 -8.56
CA TYR A 253 -16.41 -18.29 -9.27
C TYR A 253 -15.94 -17.42 -10.43
N ILE A 254 -14.64 -17.12 -10.56
CA ILE A 254 -14.10 -16.44 -11.73
C ILE A 254 -14.31 -17.31 -12.98
N ARG A 255 -14.77 -16.70 -14.04
CA ARG A 255 -15.02 -17.36 -15.35
C ARG A 255 -14.27 -16.64 -16.46
N TYR A 256 -14.08 -17.31 -17.59
CA TYR A 256 -13.47 -16.73 -18.79
C TYR A 256 -14.11 -15.36 -19.14
N ARG A 257 -15.43 -15.24 -19.05
CA ARG A 257 -16.14 -13.99 -19.32
C ARG A 257 -15.73 -12.86 -18.37
N ASP A 258 -15.53 -13.15 -17.08
CA ASP A 258 -15.11 -12.13 -16.10
C ASP A 258 -13.73 -11.57 -16.44
N LEU A 259 -12.82 -12.42 -16.91
CA LEU A 259 -11.51 -12.04 -17.40
C LEU A 259 -11.60 -11.26 -18.72
N ALA A 260 -12.30 -11.81 -19.73
CA ALA A 260 -12.38 -11.22 -21.07
C ALA A 260 -13.03 -9.82 -21.09
N GLU A 261 -13.98 -9.56 -20.18
CA GLU A 261 -14.70 -8.28 -20.05
C GLU A 261 -14.06 -7.35 -19.01
N HIS A 262 -12.92 -7.72 -18.41
CA HIS A 262 -12.21 -6.84 -17.47
C HIS A 262 -11.65 -5.62 -18.19
N SER A 263 -11.75 -4.46 -17.53
CA SER A 263 -11.10 -3.22 -17.95
C SER A 263 -10.80 -2.33 -16.75
N SER A 264 -9.65 -1.69 -16.77
CA SER A 264 -9.27 -0.62 -15.86
C SER A 264 -10.01 0.67 -16.20
N THR A 265 -10.01 1.62 -15.27
CA THR A 265 -10.70 2.90 -15.43
C THR A 265 -9.74 4.06 -15.19
N TRP A 266 -9.63 4.96 -16.18
CA TRP A 266 -8.97 6.24 -15.97
C TRP A 266 -9.88 7.14 -15.15
N VAL A 267 -9.34 7.72 -14.07
CA VAL A 267 -10.07 8.57 -13.12
C VAL A 267 -9.33 9.89 -12.93
N GLU A 268 -10.05 10.96 -12.64
CA GLU A 268 -9.42 12.22 -12.24
C GLU A 268 -8.98 12.13 -10.77
N PRO A 269 -7.70 12.37 -10.46
CA PRO A 269 -7.26 12.44 -9.08
C PRO A 269 -7.97 13.58 -8.33
N LEU A 270 -8.34 13.32 -7.08
CA LEU A 270 -8.94 14.30 -6.20
C LEU A 270 -7.86 14.97 -5.35
N SER A 271 -8.04 16.23 -4.98
CA SER A 271 -7.04 16.95 -4.20
C SER A 271 -7.63 17.75 -3.05
N THR A 272 -6.76 18.09 -2.12
CA THR A 272 -6.95 19.18 -1.17
C THR A 272 -5.70 20.04 -1.11
N ASN A 273 -5.88 21.35 -0.93
CA ASN A 273 -4.75 22.22 -0.61
C ASN A 273 -4.43 22.08 0.89
N TYR A 274 -3.18 21.80 1.20
CA TYR A 274 -2.65 21.77 2.56
C TYR A 274 -1.46 22.70 2.67
N ARG A 275 -1.64 23.86 3.32
CA ARG A 275 -0.60 24.89 3.53
C ARG A 275 0.14 25.30 2.26
N GLY A 276 -0.59 25.46 1.14
CA GLY A 276 -0.03 25.87 -0.15
C GLY A 276 0.51 24.73 -1.01
N TYR A 277 0.30 23.48 -0.62
CA TYR A 277 0.60 22.29 -1.40
C TYR A 277 -0.70 21.57 -1.78
N ASP A 278 -0.86 21.23 -3.05
CA ASP A 278 -2.01 20.45 -3.52
C ASP A 278 -1.68 18.95 -3.42
N VAL A 279 -2.30 18.27 -2.46
CA VAL A 279 -2.11 16.84 -2.23
C VAL A 279 -3.19 16.07 -2.98
N PHE A 280 -2.77 15.13 -3.84
CA PHE A 280 -3.64 14.34 -4.71
C PHE A 280 -3.68 12.88 -4.31
N GLU A 281 -4.88 12.32 -4.36
CA GLU A 281 -5.20 10.90 -4.14
C GLU A 281 -6.24 10.44 -5.16
N LEU A 282 -6.42 9.12 -5.31
CA LEU A 282 -7.48 8.60 -6.17
C LEU A 282 -8.84 8.54 -5.45
N PRO A 283 -9.95 8.69 -6.21
CA PRO A 283 -11.31 8.54 -5.66
C PRO A 283 -11.59 7.11 -5.18
N PRO A 284 -12.67 6.87 -4.44
CA PRO A 284 -13.15 5.52 -4.12
C PRO A 284 -13.37 4.69 -5.41
N ASN A 285 -13.29 3.39 -5.36
CA ASN A 285 -13.35 2.40 -4.25
C ASN A 285 -12.11 2.35 -3.34
N GLY A 286 -11.04 3.07 -3.66
CA GLY A 286 -9.86 3.24 -2.81
C GLY A 286 -10.12 4.12 -1.57
N GLN A 287 -9.13 4.17 -0.66
CA GLN A 287 -9.25 4.94 0.58
C GLN A 287 -8.43 6.24 0.57
N GLY A 288 -7.92 6.70 -0.59
CA GLY A 288 -7.01 7.86 -0.68
C GLY A 288 -7.59 9.14 -0.09
N ILE A 289 -8.86 9.42 -0.35
CA ILE A 289 -9.50 10.63 0.16
C ILE A 289 -9.55 10.70 1.70
N ALA A 290 -9.30 9.59 2.43
CA ALA A 290 -9.17 9.64 3.89
C ALA A 290 -7.94 10.45 4.32
N ALA A 291 -6.83 10.37 3.59
CA ALA A 291 -5.67 11.22 3.85
C ALA A 291 -6.00 12.70 3.62
N LEU A 292 -6.72 13.02 2.53
CA LEU A 292 -7.15 14.39 2.23
C LEU A 292 -8.09 14.97 3.30
N GLN A 293 -9.05 14.17 3.79
CA GLN A 293 -9.95 14.58 4.88
C GLN A 293 -9.19 14.82 6.18
N MET A 294 -8.25 13.94 6.54
CA MET A 294 -7.41 14.13 7.72
C MET A 294 -6.59 15.42 7.62
N LEU A 295 -5.95 15.70 6.47
CA LEU A 295 -5.21 16.93 6.24
C LEU A 295 -6.10 18.17 6.37
N ASN A 296 -7.35 18.14 5.88
CA ASN A 296 -8.31 19.23 6.04
C ASN A 296 -8.66 19.52 7.51
N ILE A 297 -8.70 18.49 8.36
CA ILE A 297 -8.90 18.69 9.81
C ILE A 297 -7.63 19.25 10.44
N LEU A 298 -6.47 18.68 10.12
CA LEU A 298 -5.19 19.05 10.73
C LEU A 298 -4.70 20.44 10.33
N GLU A 299 -5.11 20.97 9.19
CA GLU A 299 -4.78 22.33 8.76
C GLU A 299 -5.24 23.41 9.75
N GLN A 300 -6.23 23.11 10.60
CA GLN A 300 -6.75 24.00 11.65
C GLN A 300 -5.83 24.11 12.87
N TYR A 301 -4.78 23.30 12.96
CA TYR A 301 -3.81 23.28 14.07
C TYR A 301 -2.45 23.79 13.60
N ASP A 302 -1.74 24.50 14.44
CA ASP A 302 -0.32 24.85 14.22
C ASP A 302 0.57 23.69 14.71
N LEU A 303 0.68 22.63 13.89
CA LEU A 303 1.43 21.43 14.26
C LEU A 303 2.91 21.74 14.52
N LYS A 304 3.48 22.71 13.78
CA LYS A 304 4.87 23.16 13.97
C LYS A 304 5.08 23.68 15.40
N LYS A 305 4.16 24.53 15.88
CA LYS A 305 4.21 25.07 17.25
C LYS A 305 3.92 24.00 18.30
N MET A 306 3.03 23.05 18.00
CA MET A 306 2.73 21.94 18.91
C MET A 306 3.93 21.01 19.09
N GLY A 307 4.78 20.86 18.08
CA GLY A 307 6.01 20.07 18.08
C GLY A 307 5.84 18.64 17.58
N PHE A 308 6.88 18.15 16.93
CA PHE A 308 6.93 16.77 16.43
C PHE A 308 6.88 15.78 17.62
N LEU A 309 6.08 14.72 17.51
CA LEU A 309 5.84 13.70 18.54
C LEU A 309 5.38 14.25 19.91
N SER A 310 4.91 15.50 19.99
CA SER A 310 4.28 15.98 21.21
C SER A 310 2.95 15.25 21.47
N PRO A 311 2.51 15.15 22.73
CA PRO A 311 1.23 14.52 23.04
C PRO A 311 0.04 15.24 22.42
N GLU A 312 0.12 16.56 22.22
CA GLU A 312 -0.89 17.37 21.54
C GLU A 312 -0.97 17.03 20.06
N THR A 313 0.16 17.01 19.35
CA THR A 313 0.22 16.64 17.91
C THR A 313 -0.29 15.23 17.70
N LEU A 314 0.20 14.24 18.44
CA LEU A 314 -0.24 12.85 18.27
C LEU A 314 -1.72 12.68 18.60
N HIS A 315 -2.22 13.37 19.63
CA HIS A 315 -3.62 13.32 20.01
C HIS A 315 -4.53 13.82 18.87
N VAL A 316 -4.30 15.02 18.34
CA VAL A 316 -5.16 15.57 17.28
C VAL A 316 -5.08 14.77 15.98
N MET A 317 -3.91 14.23 15.65
CA MET A 317 -3.75 13.34 14.49
C MET A 317 -4.56 12.05 14.64
N VAL A 318 -4.51 11.42 15.81
CA VAL A 318 -5.27 10.21 16.11
C VAL A 318 -6.77 10.48 16.12
N GLU A 319 -7.22 11.57 16.71
CA GLU A 319 -8.65 11.92 16.74
C GLU A 319 -9.17 12.28 15.34
N ALA A 320 -8.40 13.02 14.52
CA ALA A 320 -8.73 13.26 13.11
C ALA A 320 -8.88 11.95 12.33
N LYS A 321 -7.94 11.00 12.53
CA LYS A 321 -8.02 9.66 11.94
C LYS A 321 -9.32 8.94 12.33
N LYS A 322 -9.68 8.94 13.60
CA LYS A 322 -10.90 8.27 14.08
C LYS A 322 -12.15 8.81 13.36
N LEU A 323 -12.31 10.13 13.32
CA LEU A 323 -13.43 10.78 12.66
C LEU A 323 -13.54 10.43 11.17
N VAL A 324 -12.42 10.48 10.45
CA VAL A 324 -12.37 10.20 9.02
C VAL A 324 -12.60 8.73 8.71
N PHE A 325 -12.17 7.83 9.58
CA PHE A 325 -12.37 6.39 9.35
C PHE A 325 -13.84 5.95 9.54
N GLU A 326 -14.64 6.69 10.30
CA GLU A 326 -16.09 6.48 10.31
C GLU A 326 -16.73 6.90 8.97
N ASP A 327 -16.30 8.02 8.38
CA ASP A 327 -16.72 8.41 7.02
C ASP A 327 -16.28 7.37 5.99
N ARG A 328 -15.04 6.87 6.10
CA ARG A 328 -14.49 5.82 5.24
C ARG A 328 -15.34 4.55 5.28
N ALA A 329 -15.68 4.10 6.48
CA ALA A 329 -16.51 2.91 6.68
C ALA A 329 -17.86 3.06 5.99
N LYS A 330 -18.48 4.21 6.10
CA LYS A 330 -19.85 4.44 5.64
C LYS A 330 -19.96 4.73 4.14
N TYR A 331 -19.01 5.48 3.56
CA TYR A 331 -19.18 6.12 2.25
C TYR A 331 -18.24 5.62 1.16
N TYR A 332 -17.17 4.87 1.47
CA TYR A 332 -16.21 4.48 0.45
C TYR A 332 -16.57 3.13 -0.17
N ALA A 333 -16.98 3.19 -1.43
CA ALA A 333 -17.40 2.04 -2.22
C ALA A 333 -17.16 2.29 -3.71
N ASP A 334 -17.37 1.28 -4.54
CA ASP A 334 -17.32 1.40 -6.00
C ASP A 334 -18.30 2.45 -6.51
N MET A 335 -17.76 3.49 -7.16
CA MET A 335 -18.51 4.63 -7.67
C MET A 335 -19.49 4.27 -8.81
N ASP A 336 -19.31 3.11 -9.46
CA ASP A 336 -20.26 2.60 -10.44
C ASP A 336 -21.56 2.07 -9.77
N PHE A 337 -21.53 1.79 -8.46
CA PHE A 337 -22.62 1.22 -7.67
C PHE A 337 -23.14 2.15 -6.55
N TYR A 338 -22.36 3.16 -6.17
CA TYR A 338 -22.69 4.06 -5.08
C TYR A 338 -22.13 5.47 -5.33
N ASN A 339 -22.99 6.47 -5.26
CA ASN A 339 -22.57 7.86 -5.43
C ASN A 339 -22.11 8.45 -4.08
N ALA A 340 -20.83 8.31 -3.76
CA ALA A 340 -20.25 8.87 -2.55
C ALA A 340 -20.29 10.42 -2.59
N PRO A 341 -20.60 11.11 -1.46
CA PRO A 341 -20.71 12.57 -1.40
C PRO A 341 -19.32 13.25 -1.34
N LEU A 342 -18.49 13.02 -2.36
CA LEU A 342 -17.06 13.42 -2.38
C LEU A 342 -16.85 14.92 -2.14
N LYS A 343 -17.67 15.78 -2.79
CA LYS A 343 -17.58 17.22 -2.63
C LYS A 343 -17.79 17.67 -1.17
N GLY A 344 -18.74 17.03 -0.49
CA GLY A 344 -19.00 17.29 0.93
C GLY A 344 -17.86 16.79 1.82
N LEU A 345 -17.44 15.53 1.64
CA LEU A 345 -16.38 14.89 2.42
C LEU A 345 -15.05 15.67 2.34
N LEU A 346 -14.72 16.24 1.18
CA LEU A 346 -13.47 16.98 0.96
C LEU A 346 -13.60 18.49 1.24
N SER A 347 -14.79 19.00 1.63
CA SER A 347 -14.94 20.42 1.91
C SER A 347 -14.25 20.84 3.21
N LYS A 348 -13.65 22.04 3.20
CA LYS A 348 -13.03 22.61 4.40
C LYS A 348 -14.05 22.92 5.50
N ASP A 349 -15.30 23.22 5.14
CA ASP A 349 -16.37 23.47 6.12
C ASP A 349 -16.78 22.18 6.83
N TYR A 350 -16.90 21.07 6.11
CA TYR A 350 -17.11 19.77 6.73
C TYR A 350 -15.97 19.42 7.69
N ALA A 351 -14.72 19.65 7.30
CA ALA A 351 -13.59 19.43 8.18
C ALA A 351 -13.63 20.30 9.45
N LYS A 352 -14.09 21.57 9.36
CA LYS A 352 -14.29 22.42 10.53
C LYS A 352 -15.38 21.85 11.46
N ASP A 353 -16.46 21.34 10.91
CA ASP A 353 -17.53 20.74 11.72
C ASP A 353 -17.06 19.45 12.39
N ARG A 354 -16.32 18.60 11.67
CA ARG A 354 -15.72 17.39 12.25
C ARG A 354 -14.71 17.74 13.36
N ASN A 355 -13.92 18.80 13.17
CA ASN A 355 -12.93 19.24 14.15
C ASN A 355 -13.54 19.63 15.50
N LYS A 356 -14.77 20.15 15.54
CA LYS A 356 -15.49 20.47 16.80
C LYS A 356 -15.71 19.26 17.71
N LEU A 357 -15.60 18.05 17.16
CA LEU A 357 -15.73 16.79 17.90
C LEU A 357 -14.42 16.34 18.57
N ILE A 358 -13.30 16.97 18.23
CA ILE A 358 -12.00 16.71 18.86
C ILE A 358 -11.94 17.50 20.18
N THR A 359 -11.81 16.77 21.27
CA THR A 359 -11.70 17.34 22.63
C THR A 359 -10.29 17.09 23.19
N ASP A 360 -10.03 17.43 24.44
CA ASP A 360 -8.77 17.13 25.13
C ASP A 360 -8.63 15.65 25.54
N LYS A 361 -9.69 14.86 25.38
CA LYS A 361 -9.74 13.43 25.70
C LYS A 361 -9.96 12.58 24.47
N ALA A 362 -9.40 11.37 24.49
CA ALA A 362 -9.60 10.38 23.44
C ALA A 362 -11.10 9.98 23.34
N ALA A 363 -11.67 10.11 22.15
CA ALA A 363 -13.06 9.74 21.89
C ALA A 363 -13.29 8.23 22.09
N ARG A 364 -14.44 7.87 22.69
CA ARG A 364 -14.77 6.48 23.06
C ARG A 364 -15.72 5.78 22.10
N THR A 365 -16.22 6.44 21.10
CA THR A 365 -17.25 5.90 20.20
C THR A 365 -16.62 5.37 18.94
N ILE A 366 -16.13 4.13 18.94
CA ILE A 366 -15.57 3.50 17.74
C ILE A 366 -15.55 1.99 17.94
N ASP A 367 -16.12 1.21 16.99
CA ASP A 367 -16.07 -0.24 17.02
C ASP A 367 -14.71 -0.79 16.61
N ALA A 368 -14.26 -1.82 17.30
CA ALA A 368 -13.10 -2.57 16.91
C ALA A 368 -13.40 -3.27 15.60
N GLY A 369 -12.72 -2.84 14.53
CA GLY A 369 -12.66 -3.60 13.31
C GLY A 369 -12.19 -5.04 13.58
N ASN A 370 -12.55 -5.97 12.71
CA ASN A 370 -12.05 -7.34 12.77
C ASN A 370 -10.50 -7.32 12.76
N PRO A 371 -9.80 -7.79 13.81
CA PRO A 371 -8.33 -7.79 13.89
C PRO A 371 -7.64 -8.46 12.70
N ALA A 372 -8.35 -9.36 12.01
CA ALA A 372 -7.88 -10.00 10.78
C ALA A 372 -7.69 -9.03 9.60
N LEU A 373 -8.29 -7.84 9.62
CA LEU A 373 -8.15 -6.81 8.56
C LEU A 373 -6.87 -5.99 8.69
N TYR A 374 -6.11 -6.11 9.77
CA TYR A 374 -4.87 -5.35 10.01
C TYR A 374 -3.63 -5.92 9.31
N GLN A 375 -3.70 -7.08 8.70
CA GLN A 375 -2.58 -7.76 8.02
C GLN A 375 -2.68 -7.61 6.50
N GLY A 376 -2.77 -6.40 5.98
CA GLY A 376 -2.60 -6.13 4.56
C GLY A 376 -1.12 -5.87 4.26
N ASP A 377 -0.54 -6.61 3.33
CA ASP A 377 0.76 -6.29 2.75
C ASP A 377 0.59 -5.79 1.33
N THR A 378 1.53 -4.97 0.87
CA THR A 378 1.40 -4.21 -0.37
C THR A 378 2.81 -3.84 -0.82
N ILE A 379 3.02 -3.55 -2.10
CA ILE A 379 4.24 -2.83 -2.53
C ILE A 379 3.86 -1.45 -3.06
N TYR A 380 4.75 -0.49 -2.81
CA TYR A 380 4.72 0.83 -3.42
C TYR A 380 6.04 1.10 -4.15
N LEU A 381 5.96 1.73 -5.31
CA LEU A 381 7.11 2.19 -6.07
C LEU A 381 6.84 3.57 -6.69
N THR A 382 7.91 4.29 -6.99
CA THR A 382 7.85 5.53 -7.74
C THR A 382 9.03 5.67 -8.69
N THR A 383 8.80 6.28 -9.84
CA THR A 383 9.79 6.49 -10.90
C THR A 383 9.70 7.91 -11.46
N ALA A 384 10.84 8.45 -11.91
CA ALA A 384 10.91 9.72 -12.62
C ALA A 384 11.94 9.62 -13.75
N ASP A 385 11.68 10.27 -14.90
CA ASP A 385 12.58 10.28 -16.04
C ASP A 385 13.17 11.67 -16.34
N LYS A 386 14.17 11.71 -17.21
CA LYS A 386 14.86 12.94 -17.63
C LYS A 386 13.96 13.96 -18.33
N HIS A 387 12.77 13.57 -18.77
CA HIS A 387 11.81 14.43 -19.44
C HIS A 387 10.82 15.06 -18.45
N GLY A 388 10.89 14.69 -17.17
CA GLY A 388 10.04 15.26 -16.12
C GLY A 388 8.78 14.45 -15.82
N ASN A 389 8.53 13.32 -16.50
CA ASN A 389 7.42 12.44 -16.15
C ASN A 389 7.69 11.76 -14.81
N MET A 390 6.65 11.61 -14.00
CA MET A 390 6.71 10.95 -12.69
C MET A 390 5.54 9.98 -12.53
N VAL A 391 5.80 8.83 -11.94
CA VAL A 391 4.80 7.79 -11.66
C VAL A 391 4.80 7.44 -10.19
N SER A 392 3.64 7.53 -9.57
CA SER A 392 3.31 6.98 -8.26
C SER A 392 2.48 5.72 -8.48
N LEU A 393 3.00 4.54 -8.16
CA LEU A 393 2.35 3.26 -8.44
C LEU A 393 2.33 2.38 -7.19
N ILE A 394 1.17 1.80 -6.93
CA ILE A 394 0.96 0.87 -5.83
C ILE A 394 0.25 -0.39 -6.34
N GLN A 395 0.70 -1.55 -5.88
CA GLN A 395 0.18 -2.84 -6.31
C GLN A 395 0.07 -3.79 -5.13
N SER A 396 -0.93 -4.66 -5.14
CA SER A 396 -1.16 -5.55 -4.00
C SER A 396 -2.03 -6.75 -4.33
N ASN A 397 -1.74 -7.87 -3.65
CA ASN A 397 -2.63 -9.02 -3.52
C ASN A 397 -3.54 -8.90 -2.27
N TYR A 398 -3.45 -7.84 -1.49
CA TYR A 398 -4.07 -7.51 -0.22
C TYR A 398 -3.40 -8.20 0.98
N ARG A 399 -3.69 -9.46 1.30
CA ARG A 399 -3.12 -10.13 2.47
C ARG A 399 -1.86 -10.89 2.09
N GLY A 400 -0.68 -10.31 2.36
CA GLY A 400 0.58 -10.99 2.08
C GLY A 400 0.59 -11.59 0.67
N MET A 401 0.65 -12.92 0.58
CA MET A 401 0.61 -13.65 -0.68
C MET A 401 -0.83 -13.91 -1.21
N GLY A 402 -1.79 -13.05 -0.88
CA GLY A 402 -3.17 -13.12 -1.37
C GLY A 402 -3.93 -14.36 -0.89
N SER A 403 -4.80 -14.86 -1.76
CA SER A 403 -5.70 -16.00 -1.49
C SER A 403 -4.98 -17.34 -1.28
N GLY A 404 -3.70 -17.45 -1.65
CA GLY A 404 -2.95 -18.71 -1.72
C GLY A 404 -3.27 -19.55 -2.96
N VAL A 405 -4.34 -19.23 -3.68
CA VAL A 405 -4.75 -19.98 -4.87
C VAL A 405 -3.78 -19.73 -6.02
N THR A 406 -3.20 -20.81 -6.53
CA THR A 406 -2.15 -20.79 -7.57
C THR A 406 -2.54 -21.77 -8.67
N VAL A 407 -2.94 -21.25 -9.84
CA VAL A 407 -3.28 -22.10 -10.98
C VAL A 407 -2.01 -22.79 -11.50
N PRO A 408 -2.04 -24.13 -11.73
CA PRO A 408 -0.90 -24.85 -12.23
C PRO A 408 -0.28 -24.21 -13.48
N ASP A 409 1.05 -24.21 -13.53
CA ASP A 409 1.88 -23.70 -14.64
C ASP A 409 1.78 -22.19 -14.94
N LEU A 410 1.07 -21.40 -14.12
CA LEU A 410 1.00 -19.94 -14.31
C LEU A 410 1.95 -19.16 -13.40
N GLY A 411 2.37 -19.68 -12.27
CA GLY A 411 3.44 -19.13 -11.44
C GLY A 411 3.08 -17.89 -10.61
N PHE A 412 1.79 -17.55 -10.46
CA PHE A 412 1.34 -16.40 -9.66
C PHE A 412 0.16 -16.78 -8.74
N ILE A 413 -0.06 -15.96 -7.73
CA ILE A 413 -1.13 -16.13 -6.72
C ILE A 413 -2.22 -15.10 -6.98
N PHE A 414 -3.48 -15.51 -6.84
CA PHE A 414 -4.62 -14.59 -6.90
C PHE A 414 -4.75 -13.77 -5.63
N GLN A 415 -5.16 -12.51 -5.78
CA GLN A 415 -5.56 -11.63 -4.70
C GLN A 415 -6.76 -12.14 -3.92
N ASP A 416 -6.96 -11.60 -2.72
CA ASP A 416 -8.09 -11.91 -1.85
C ASP A 416 -8.95 -10.67 -1.50
N ARG A 417 -9.00 -9.68 -2.41
CA ARG A 417 -9.70 -8.39 -2.23
C ARG A 417 -11.20 -8.52 -1.99
N GLY A 418 -11.83 -9.56 -2.50
CA GLY A 418 -13.26 -9.81 -2.26
C GLY A 418 -13.61 -9.92 -0.78
N GLN A 419 -12.64 -10.21 0.10
CA GLN A 419 -12.84 -10.15 1.55
C GLN A 419 -13.23 -8.75 2.05
N LEU A 420 -12.90 -7.71 1.31
CA LEU A 420 -13.18 -6.32 1.69
C LEU A 420 -14.61 -5.87 1.39
N PHE A 421 -15.50 -6.71 0.88
CA PHE A 421 -16.92 -6.42 0.79
C PHE A 421 -17.63 -6.55 2.13
N SER A 422 -18.67 -5.74 2.32
CA SER A 422 -19.68 -5.96 3.36
C SER A 422 -20.70 -7.03 2.92
N LEU A 423 -21.23 -7.77 3.88
CA LEU A 423 -22.36 -8.67 3.69
C LEU A 423 -23.70 -8.05 4.09
N ASP A 424 -23.70 -6.83 4.64
CA ASP A 424 -24.89 -6.07 5.00
C ASP A 424 -25.55 -5.50 3.72
N ASN A 425 -26.83 -5.80 3.52
CA ASN A 425 -27.59 -5.40 2.32
C ASN A 425 -27.68 -3.88 2.17
N ASP A 426 -27.68 -3.15 3.28
CA ASP A 426 -27.88 -1.69 3.33
C ASP A 426 -26.55 -0.92 3.29
N HIS A 427 -25.43 -1.62 3.18
CA HIS A 427 -24.11 -1.01 3.18
C HIS A 427 -23.69 -0.54 1.78
N ALA A 428 -23.09 0.67 1.66
CA ALA A 428 -22.58 1.18 0.38
C ALA A 428 -21.62 0.17 -0.30
N ASN A 429 -20.76 -0.49 0.47
CA ASN A 429 -19.81 -1.49 0.01
C ASN A 429 -20.33 -2.94 0.05
N VAL A 430 -21.65 -3.15 0.04
CA VAL A 430 -22.24 -4.50 -0.01
C VAL A 430 -21.75 -5.25 -1.25
N TYR A 431 -21.51 -6.56 -1.09
CA TYR A 431 -21.15 -7.43 -2.21
C TYR A 431 -22.22 -7.42 -3.31
N ALA A 432 -21.80 -7.19 -4.54
CA ALA A 432 -22.64 -7.35 -5.73
C ALA A 432 -21.81 -7.94 -6.89
N PRO A 433 -22.42 -8.74 -7.79
CA PRO A 433 -21.74 -9.25 -8.99
C PRO A 433 -21.20 -8.12 -9.87
N GLY A 434 -19.95 -8.22 -10.31
CA GLY A 434 -19.32 -7.21 -11.17
C GLY A 434 -18.93 -5.91 -10.47
N LYS A 435 -19.08 -5.81 -9.16
CA LYS A 435 -18.68 -4.66 -8.34
C LYS A 435 -17.21 -4.76 -7.91
N ARG A 436 -16.52 -3.62 -7.81
CA ARG A 436 -15.21 -3.55 -7.17
C ARG A 436 -15.35 -3.53 -5.64
N PRO A 437 -14.54 -4.32 -4.90
CA PRO A 437 -14.52 -4.21 -3.44
C PRO A 437 -13.93 -2.87 -2.98
N PHE A 438 -14.22 -2.44 -1.76
CA PHE A 438 -13.42 -1.42 -1.08
C PHE A 438 -11.93 -1.76 -1.20
N HIS A 439 -11.08 -0.76 -1.37
CA HIS A 439 -9.67 -0.99 -1.67
C HIS A 439 -8.74 -0.18 -0.78
N THR A 440 -7.66 -0.83 -0.31
CA THR A 440 -6.72 -0.20 0.64
C THR A 440 -5.52 0.48 -0.02
N ILE A 441 -5.20 0.16 -1.29
CA ILE A 441 -4.03 0.75 -1.94
C ILE A 441 -4.32 2.17 -2.41
N ILE A 442 -3.37 3.08 -2.13
CA ILE A 442 -3.45 4.49 -2.47
C ILE A 442 -2.08 5.00 -2.93
N PRO A 443 -1.91 5.38 -4.21
CA PRO A 443 -0.77 6.16 -4.64
C PRO A 443 -1.03 7.64 -4.35
N ALA A 444 -0.03 8.43 -3.96
CA ALA A 444 -0.17 9.85 -3.70
C ALA A 444 0.75 10.70 -4.58
N PHE A 445 0.34 11.92 -4.81
CA PHE A 445 1.12 12.92 -5.53
C PHE A 445 0.92 14.30 -4.89
N VAL A 446 1.94 15.15 -4.90
CA VAL A 446 1.84 16.51 -4.40
C VAL A 446 2.35 17.47 -5.46
N MET A 447 1.58 18.53 -5.69
CA MET A 447 1.99 19.67 -6.52
C MET A 447 2.23 20.90 -5.66
N LYS A 448 3.13 21.74 -6.10
CA LYS A 448 3.39 23.06 -5.53
C LYS A 448 3.40 24.10 -6.62
N ASP A 449 2.61 25.15 -6.45
CA ASP A 449 2.50 26.25 -7.43
C ASP A 449 2.20 25.74 -8.85
N GLY A 450 1.33 24.72 -8.97
CA GLY A 450 0.93 24.09 -10.23
C GLY A 450 2.00 23.21 -10.89
N LYS A 451 3.11 22.92 -10.19
CA LYS A 451 4.20 22.07 -10.69
C LYS A 451 4.32 20.76 -9.90
N PRO A 452 4.78 19.66 -10.52
CA PRO A 452 5.04 18.42 -9.81
C PRO A 452 6.13 18.63 -8.77
N TRP A 453 5.85 18.25 -7.54
CA TRP A 453 6.78 18.39 -6.44
C TRP A 453 7.17 17.03 -5.85
N LEU A 454 6.19 16.17 -5.50
CA LEU A 454 6.45 14.92 -4.80
C LEU A 454 5.55 13.79 -5.32
N SER A 455 6.16 12.66 -5.65
CA SER A 455 5.51 11.37 -5.87
C SER A 455 5.88 10.46 -4.71
N PHE A 456 4.91 9.99 -3.92
CA PHE A 456 5.18 9.18 -2.73
C PHE A 456 4.06 8.21 -2.42
N GLY A 457 4.36 7.24 -1.60
CA GLY A 457 3.36 6.35 -1.00
C GLY A 457 3.96 5.49 0.10
N LEU A 458 3.07 4.83 0.79
CA LEU A 458 3.40 4.01 1.94
C LEU A 458 2.47 2.81 1.98
N MET A 459 3.02 1.60 1.94
CA MET A 459 2.27 0.35 2.07
C MET A 459 1.70 0.15 3.49
N GLY A 460 0.85 -0.87 3.71
CA GLY A 460 0.41 -1.26 5.05
C GLY A 460 -1.11 -1.27 5.29
N GLY A 461 -1.94 -1.53 4.27
CA GLY A 461 -3.39 -1.64 4.44
C GLY A 461 -4.02 -0.36 5.00
N ALA A 462 -4.70 -0.42 6.15
CA ALA A 462 -5.31 0.74 6.83
C ALA A 462 -4.29 1.73 7.41
N MET A 463 -3.01 1.40 7.43
CA MET A 463 -1.93 2.32 7.77
C MET A 463 -1.71 3.38 6.68
N GLN A 464 -2.01 3.07 5.43
CA GLN A 464 -1.68 3.95 4.30
C GLN A 464 -2.19 5.40 4.45
N PRO A 465 -3.48 5.69 4.72
CA PRO A 465 -3.92 7.08 4.93
C PRO A 465 -3.26 7.74 6.15
N GLN A 466 -3.04 6.99 7.22
CA GLN A 466 -2.38 7.48 8.43
C GLN A 466 -0.92 7.84 8.16
N GLY A 467 -0.22 6.98 7.39
CA GLY A 467 1.17 7.19 7.00
C GLY A 467 1.33 8.34 6.00
N HIS A 468 0.43 8.46 5.00
CA HIS A 468 0.45 9.58 4.06
C HIS A 468 0.37 10.94 4.79
N VAL A 469 -0.52 11.05 5.76
CA VAL A 469 -0.65 12.25 6.59
C VAL A 469 0.64 12.51 7.39
N GLN A 470 1.23 11.49 8.00
CA GLN A 470 2.49 11.62 8.73
C GLN A 470 3.63 12.09 7.82
N ILE A 471 3.75 11.52 6.61
CA ILE A 471 4.77 11.97 5.63
C ILE A 471 4.54 13.42 5.21
N VAL A 472 3.31 13.79 4.85
CA VAL A 472 2.99 15.16 4.41
C VAL A 472 3.28 16.18 5.52
N THR A 473 2.88 15.90 6.76
CA THR A 473 3.13 16.79 7.90
C THR A 473 4.62 16.84 8.27
N ASN A 474 5.35 15.71 8.17
CA ASN A 474 6.80 15.69 8.41
C ASN A 474 7.55 16.62 7.43
N LEU A 475 7.19 16.58 6.15
CA LEU A 475 7.80 17.43 5.13
C LEU A 475 7.40 18.91 5.28
N ILE A 476 6.10 19.19 5.47
CA ILE A 476 5.54 20.55 5.34
C ILE A 476 5.55 21.29 6.69
N ASP A 477 5.09 20.66 7.78
CA ASP A 477 5.01 21.31 9.09
C ASP A 477 6.33 21.24 9.84
N PHE A 478 6.99 20.09 9.82
CA PHE A 478 8.22 19.89 10.59
C PHE A 478 9.51 20.14 9.79
N GLY A 479 9.40 20.36 8.46
CA GLY A 479 10.52 20.77 7.61
C GLY A 479 11.60 19.69 7.44
N MET A 480 11.24 18.42 7.63
CA MET A 480 12.13 17.28 7.40
C MET A 480 12.48 17.15 5.92
N ASN A 481 13.68 16.65 5.62
CA ASN A 481 14.02 16.23 4.27
C ASN A 481 13.29 14.92 3.90
N LEU A 482 13.42 14.49 2.65
CA LEU A 482 12.66 13.35 2.13
C LEU A 482 12.98 12.02 2.85
N GLN A 483 14.25 11.78 3.20
CA GLN A 483 14.66 10.57 3.92
C GLN A 483 14.28 10.64 5.40
N GLU A 484 14.47 11.79 6.05
CA GLU A 484 14.06 12.04 7.43
C GLU A 484 12.56 11.81 7.62
N ALA A 485 11.73 12.33 6.70
CA ALA A 485 10.28 12.15 6.74
C ALA A 485 9.85 10.68 6.68
N GLY A 486 10.59 9.87 5.92
CA GLY A 486 10.37 8.42 5.81
C GLY A 486 10.85 7.64 7.03
N ASP A 487 12.03 7.96 7.56
CA ASP A 487 12.62 7.25 8.70
C ASP A 487 12.03 7.69 10.05
N ALA A 488 11.40 8.87 10.11
CA ALA A 488 10.79 9.42 11.32
C ALA A 488 9.85 8.42 12.00
N THR A 489 9.87 8.46 13.33
CA THR A 489 9.07 7.60 14.20
C THR A 489 7.58 7.71 13.90
N ARG A 490 6.91 6.57 13.75
CA ARG A 490 5.50 6.46 13.37
C ARG A 490 4.60 5.96 14.49
N TRP A 491 3.33 6.24 14.29
CA TRP A 491 2.22 5.70 15.06
C TRP A 491 1.17 5.11 14.12
N GLN A 492 0.34 4.18 14.64
CA GLN A 492 -0.82 3.64 13.95
C GLN A 492 -1.97 3.47 14.95
N HIS A 493 -3.16 3.91 14.60
CA HIS A 493 -4.36 3.68 15.40
C HIS A 493 -5.23 2.58 14.80
N PHE A 494 -5.61 1.62 15.64
CA PHE A 494 -6.52 0.50 15.33
C PHE A 494 -7.86 0.69 16.01
N GLY A 495 -8.91 0.04 15.50
CA GLY A 495 -10.22 -0.05 16.17
C GLY A 495 -11.20 1.03 15.72
N SER A 496 -11.09 1.59 14.52
CA SER A 496 -12.17 2.30 13.86
C SER A 496 -13.06 1.32 13.09
N THR A 497 -14.29 1.75 12.76
CA THR A 497 -15.21 1.00 11.92
C THR A 497 -14.59 0.73 10.54
N GLU A 498 -14.81 -0.46 10.00
CA GLU A 498 -14.28 -0.89 8.71
C GLU A 498 -15.39 -1.00 7.66
N PRO A 499 -15.12 -0.74 6.36
CA PRO A 499 -16.11 -0.82 5.29
C PRO A 499 -16.70 -2.23 5.05
N THR A 500 -16.22 -3.23 5.76
CA THR A 500 -16.70 -4.61 5.74
C THR A 500 -17.78 -4.90 6.80
N GLN A 501 -17.95 -3.99 7.77
CA GLN A 501 -18.86 -4.17 8.91
C GLN A 501 -20.29 -3.73 8.56
N SER A 502 -21.25 -4.10 9.41
CA SER A 502 -22.63 -3.62 9.30
C SER A 502 -22.73 -2.14 9.70
N ASN A 503 -23.58 -1.39 9.00
CA ASN A 503 -23.92 -0.01 9.35
C ASN A 503 -24.58 0.16 10.74
N GLN A 504 -24.98 -0.94 11.38
CA GLN A 504 -25.64 -0.94 12.69
C GLN A 504 -24.66 -1.09 13.86
N LEU A 505 -23.38 -1.33 13.58
CA LEU A 505 -22.38 -1.45 14.64
C LEU A 505 -21.90 -0.06 15.07
N THR A 506 -22.15 0.27 16.32
CA THR A 506 -21.57 1.43 16.99
C THR A 506 -20.57 0.97 18.03
N ALA A 507 -19.40 1.55 17.98
CA ALA A 507 -18.32 1.19 18.85
C ALA A 507 -18.35 1.89 20.20
N SER A 508 -17.83 1.21 21.19
CA SER A 508 -17.79 1.68 22.57
C SER A 508 -16.40 1.76 23.20
N HIS A 509 -15.32 1.80 22.41
CA HIS A 509 -13.96 1.86 22.96
C HIS A 509 -13.01 2.77 22.15
N VAL A 510 -11.94 3.22 22.82
CA VAL A 510 -10.98 4.18 22.25
C VAL A 510 -10.08 3.61 21.15
N GLY A 511 -10.16 2.32 20.85
CA GLY A 511 -9.19 1.64 19.99
C GLY A 511 -7.83 1.45 20.66
N GLN A 512 -6.80 1.17 19.85
CA GLN A 512 -5.43 1.00 20.31
C GLN A 512 -4.53 1.91 19.51
N LEU A 513 -3.66 2.65 20.17
CA LEU A 513 -2.63 3.47 19.58
C LEU A 513 -1.31 2.71 19.66
N ALA A 514 -0.92 2.08 18.55
CA ALA A 514 0.40 1.48 18.40
C ALA A 514 1.43 2.55 18.11
N ILE A 515 2.58 2.45 18.74
CA ILE A 515 3.70 3.39 18.62
C ILE A 515 5.01 2.65 18.45
N GLU A 516 5.94 3.27 17.71
CA GLU A 516 7.32 2.82 17.66
C GLU A 516 8.09 3.22 18.92
N SER A 517 9.25 2.59 19.14
CA SER A 517 10.02 2.69 20.41
C SER A 517 10.56 4.08 20.72
N ASP A 518 10.73 4.94 19.71
CA ASP A 518 11.42 6.24 19.89
C ASP A 518 10.48 7.38 20.31
N ILE A 519 9.18 7.09 20.51
CA ILE A 519 8.27 8.10 21.08
C ILE A 519 8.64 8.36 22.56
N PRO A 520 8.88 9.63 22.96
CA PRO A 520 9.30 9.96 24.32
C PRO A 520 8.35 9.43 25.39
N TYR A 521 8.89 8.85 26.46
CA TYR A 521 8.08 8.27 27.53
C TYR A 521 7.09 9.27 28.15
N GLN A 522 7.47 10.55 28.28
CA GLN A 522 6.56 11.59 28.77
C GLN A 522 5.36 11.81 27.82
N THR A 523 5.58 11.74 26.51
CA THR A 523 4.51 11.78 25.52
C THR A 523 3.55 10.60 25.68
N ILE A 524 4.10 9.40 25.88
CA ILE A 524 3.29 8.17 26.11
C ILE A 524 2.40 8.34 27.34
N ARG A 525 2.95 8.79 28.49
CA ARG A 525 2.19 9.03 29.71
C ARG A 525 1.09 10.06 29.52
N SER A 526 1.38 11.14 28.82
CA SER A 526 0.41 12.19 28.53
C SER A 526 -0.73 11.70 27.63
N LEU A 527 -0.43 10.88 26.62
CA LEU A 527 -1.45 10.24 25.78
C LEU A 527 -2.33 9.28 26.58
N MET A 528 -1.75 8.48 27.48
CA MET A 528 -2.52 7.61 28.38
C MET A 528 -3.41 8.43 29.33
N ALA A 529 -2.94 9.57 29.84
CA ALA A 529 -3.74 10.48 30.69
C ALA A 529 -4.88 11.14 29.90
N LYS A 530 -4.73 11.36 28.59
CA LYS A 530 -5.81 11.77 27.67
C LYS A 530 -6.81 10.63 27.39
N GLY A 531 -6.51 9.38 27.77
CA GLY A 531 -7.38 8.22 27.63
C GLY A 531 -7.07 7.32 26.44
N HIS A 532 -5.97 7.54 25.72
CA HIS A 532 -5.52 6.61 24.66
C HIS A 532 -5.02 5.28 25.27
N LYS A 533 -5.36 4.17 24.63
CA LYS A 533 -4.80 2.86 24.94
C LYS A 533 -3.54 2.64 24.12
N VAL A 534 -2.40 3.02 24.67
CA VAL A 534 -1.11 2.91 23.98
C VAL A 534 -0.60 1.48 24.05
N ILE A 535 -0.11 0.96 22.90
CA ILE A 535 0.56 -0.33 22.78
C ILE A 535 1.87 -0.18 21.97
N PHE A 536 2.81 -1.08 22.17
CA PHE A 536 3.99 -1.22 21.32
C PHE A 536 3.75 -2.34 20.30
N ASP A 537 3.98 -2.06 19.03
CA ASP A 537 3.88 -3.03 17.95
C ASP A 537 5.16 -3.00 17.10
N ARG A 538 5.39 -4.05 16.32
CA ARG A 538 6.54 -4.17 15.41
C ARG A 538 6.08 -4.57 14.02
N GLY A 539 6.57 -3.85 12.99
CA GLY A 539 6.36 -4.22 11.59
C GLY A 539 5.08 -3.70 10.95
N GLY A 540 4.18 -3.05 11.70
CA GLY A 540 2.87 -2.56 11.21
C GLY A 540 2.88 -1.17 10.56
N TYR A 541 4.00 -0.45 10.55
CA TYR A 541 4.07 0.99 10.24
C TYR A 541 4.30 1.32 8.76
N GLY A 542 4.13 0.35 7.87
CA GLY A 542 4.21 0.53 6.43
C GLY A 542 5.61 0.41 5.85
N GLY A 543 5.79 0.94 4.66
CA GLY A 543 7.04 0.98 3.91
C GLY A 543 6.99 2.12 2.89
N TYR A 544 7.78 3.17 3.10
CA TYR A 544 7.75 4.42 2.34
C TYR A 544 8.79 4.44 1.23
N GLN A 545 8.36 4.95 0.07
CA GLN A 545 9.22 5.30 -1.06
C GLN A 545 8.79 6.66 -1.58
N ALA A 546 9.74 7.49 -2.01
CA ALA A 546 9.41 8.81 -2.54
C ALA A 546 10.44 9.32 -3.55
N ILE A 547 9.95 10.15 -4.47
CA ILE A 547 10.76 10.99 -5.36
C ILE A 547 10.22 12.41 -5.30
N LEU A 548 11.09 13.36 -4.95
CA LEU A 548 10.82 14.79 -5.00
C LEU A 548 11.56 15.41 -6.18
N LYS A 549 10.91 16.28 -6.93
CA LYS A 549 11.51 17.11 -8.00
C LYS A 549 11.64 18.53 -7.50
N ASP A 550 12.85 19.05 -7.42
CA ASP A 550 13.06 20.46 -7.12
C ASP A 550 12.57 21.33 -8.31
N PRO A 551 11.56 22.18 -8.11
CA PRO A 551 10.98 22.98 -9.20
C PRO A 551 11.92 24.06 -9.74
N LYS A 552 13.02 24.39 -9.03
CA LYS A 552 13.99 25.40 -9.43
C LYS A 552 15.13 24.79 -10.26
N THR A 553 15.66 23.68 -9.83
CA THR A 553 16.84 23.06 -10.45
C THR A 553 16.49 21.89 -11.37
N GLY A 554 15.30 21.30 -11.21
CA GLY A 554 14.88 20.07 -11.89
C GLY A 554 15.53 18.78 -11.34
N VAL A 555 16.36 18.90 -10.32
CA VAL A 555 17.05 17.76 -9.67
C VAL A 555 16.03 16.91 -8.91
N TYR A 556 16.24 15.59 -8.98
CA TYR A 556 15.46 14.61 -8.23
C TYR A 556 16.12 14.23 -6.92
N TYR A 557 15.33 14.16 -5.87
CA TYR A 557 15.69 13.60 -4.57
C TYR A 557 14.88 12.32 -4.38
N GLY A 558 15.54 11.23 -4.03
CA GLY A 558 14.92 9.93 -3.81
C GLY A 558 15.10 9.46 -2.38
N ALA A 559 14.06 8.84 -1.81
CA ALA A 559 14.13 8.22 -0.50
C ALA A 559 13.48 6.83 -0.48
N SER A 560 14.06 5.95 0.31
CA SER A 560 13.54 4.64 0.66
C SER A 560 13.82 4.41 2.14
N GLU A 561 12.80 4.14 2.93
CA GLU A 561 12.92 4.02 4.37
C GLU A 561 13.56 2.72 4.84
N SER A 562 13.96 2.68 6.11
CA SER A 562 14.68 1.56 6.73
C SER A 562 13.80 0.38 7.17
N ARG A 563 12.45 0.51 7.19
CA ARG A 563 11.54 -0.58 7.61
C ARG A 563 11.31 -1.64 6.55
N LYS A 564 11.85 -1.45 5.35
CA LYS A 564 11.83 -2.39 4.23
C LYS A 564 13.25 -2.58 3.66
N ASP A 565 13.43 -3.62 2.85
CA ASP A 565 14.71 -3.90 2.20
C ASP A 565 15.02 -2.94 1.02
N GLY A 566 14.27 -1.85 0.89
CA GLY A 566 14.19 -1.01 -0.28
C GLY A 566 15.40 -0.17 -0.63
N GLN A 567 15.36 0.41 -1.82
CA GLN A 567 16.38 1.30 -2.35
C GLN A 567 15.75 2.44 -3.16
N ALA A 568 16.32 3.64 -3.02
CA ALA A 568 16.22 4.70 -4.04
C ALA A 568 17.54 4.76 -4.82
N ALA A 569 17.49 4.87 -6.14
CA ALA A 569 18.65 5.01 -7.00
C ALA A 569 18.35 5.92 -8.19
N GLY A 570 19.35 6.71 -8.60
CA GLY A 570 19.23 7.65 -9.71
C GLY A 570 20.54 7.81 -10.48
N TYR A 571 20.54 8.59 -11.59
CA TYR A 571 21.70 8.84 -12.43
C TYR A 571 21.69 10.23 -13.05
#